data_874617efed84c2fa284ce7a7e41b7b1b
#
_entry.id   874617efed84c2fa284ce7a7e41b7b1b
#
_cell.length_a   1.000
_cell.length_b   1.000
_cell.length_c   1.000
_cell.angle_alpha   90.00
_cell.angle_beta   90.00
_cell.angle_gamma   90.00
#
_symmetry.space_group_name_H-M   'P 1'
#
loop_
_entity.id
_entity.type
_entity.pdbx_description
1 polymer ?
#
loop_
_entity_poly.entity_id
_entity_poly.type
_entity_poly.pdbx_seq_one_letter_code
_entity_poly.pdbx_strand_id
1 'polypeptide(L)'
;MEYRTLAHTDLTLSAITFGSRAAGGWMWGKSNRDEAVKAIKAAYDGGVTSIDTAPIYGQGESERIVGEAIRGIPRDQVQILTKFGMRWDLPQGEFAFKSKDNQDNPIDIYKYAGKESVIKECEDSLRRLGTDYIDLYQIHWPDATTPLSETFEAVERLIEQGKVRYAGVCNYDAALLEDAAKLIDLVSDQIPYSMVNRGMDRDIIPYCIRNEKSVIAYSPLERGLLTGKMQPGYRFAEGDHRKENPFFTDESIKRTNAFLEKLQPL
;
A
#
# COMPACT_ATOMS: atom_id res chain seq x y z
N MET A 1 -18.54 7.57 -8.58
CA MET A 1 -17.63 6.67 -7.81
C MET A 1 -18.48 5.74 -6.97
N GLU A 2 -18.13 4.47 -6.87
CA GLU A 2 -18.72 3.54 -5.92
C GLU A 2 -17.93 3.59 -4.60
N TYR A 3 -18.59 3.26 -3.50
CA TYR A 3 -17.99 3.21 -2.18
C TYR A 3 -18.26 1.85 -1.53
N ARG A 4 -17.31 1.37 -0.73
CA ARG A 4 -17.37 0.07 -0.04
C ARG A 4 -16.99 0.25 1.41
N THR A 5 -17.86 -0.17 2.32
CA THR A 5 -17.55 -0.22 3.75
C THR A 5 -16.74 -1.47 4.05
N LEU A 6 -15.63 -1.33 4.76
CA LEU A 6 -14.86 -2.49 5.21
C LEU A 6 -15.68 -3.29 6.23
N ALA A 7 -15.53 -4.61 6.18
CA ALA A 7 -16.31 -5.52 7.02
C ALA A 7 -16.16 -5.17 8.52
N HIS A 8 -17.28 -5.17 9.26
CA HIS A 8 -17.38 -4.87 10.69
C HIS A 8 -16.91 -3.47 11.11
N THR A 9 -16.89 -2.50 10.18
CA THR A 9 -16.45 -1.13 10.47
C THR A 9 -17.46 -0.10 9.99
N ASP A 10 -17.25 1.17 10.37
CA ASP A 10 -17.86 2.34 9.73
C ASP A 10 -16.96 2.98 8.66
N LEU A 11 -15.79 2.35 8.38
CA LEU A 11 -14.82 2.86 7.42
C LEU A 11 -15.27 2.55 5.99
N THR A 12 -15.75 3.57 5.32
CA THR A 12 -16.19 3.49 3.93
C THR A 12 -15.12 4.07 3.01
N LEU A 13 -14.58 3.25 2.11
CA LEU A 13 -13.57 3.63 1.13
C LEU A 13 -14.21 3.85 -0.24
N SER A 14 -13.64 4.74 -1.05
CA SER A 14 -13.92 4.74 -2.50
C SER A 14 -13.43 3.41 -3.10
N ALA A 15 -14.23 2.80 -3.98
CA ALA A 15 -13.92 1.50 -4.58
C ALA A 15 -12.57 1.51 -5.35
N ILE A 16 -12.17 2.69 -5.83
CA ILE A 16 -10.83 2.97 -6.34
C ILE A 16 -10.13 3.84 -5.30
N THR A 17 -9.04 3.33 -4.74
CA THR A 17 -8.18 4.05 -3.81
C THR A 17 -6.98 4.63 -4.55
N PHE A 18 -6.63 5.88 -4.31
CA PHE A 18 -5.45 6.50 -4.93
C PHE A 18 -4.18 5.95 -4.29
N GLY A 19 -3.43 5.14 -5.04
CA GLY A 19 -2.12 4.63 -4.62
C GLY A 19 -1.01 5.65 -4.85
N SER A 20 -0.42 6.18 -3.80
CA SER A 20 0.56 7.26 -3.86
C SER A 20 2.03 6.82 -4.01
N ARG A 21 2.31 5.52 -4.22
CA ARG A 21 3.69 5.02 -4.30
C ARG A 21 4.52 5.72 -5.38
N ALA A 22 3.95 5.91 -6.57
CA ALA A 22 4.62 6.59 -7.68
C ALA A 22 4.88 8.09 -7.38
N ALA A 23 4.00 8.73 -6.59
CA ALA A 23 4.18 10.11 -6.16
C ALA A 23 5.45 10.31 -5.32
N GLY A 24 5.83 9.32 -4.50
CA GLY A 24 7.07 9.32 -3.72
C GLY A 24 8.35 9.20 -4.55
N GLY A 25 8.27 8.84 -5.83
CA GLY A 25 9.40 8.76 -6.77
C GLY A 25 10.27 7.51 -6.61
N TRP A 26 10.40 6.97 -5.43
CA TRP A 26 11.27 5.84 -5.11
C TRP A 26 10.96 4.59 -5.94
N MET A 27 11.96 4.05 -6.65
CA MET A 27 11.86 2.88 -7.55
C MET A 27 10.91 3.05 -8.75
N TRP A 28 10.44 4.27 -9.03
CA TRP A 28 9.58 4.60 -10.18
C TRP A 28 10.19 5.69 -11.08
N GLY A 29 11.36 6.22 -10.70
CA GLY A 29 12.00 7.36 -11.36
C GLY A 29 11.58 8.69 -10.73
N LYS A 30 12.08 9.81 -11.30
CA LYS A 30 11.80 11.14 -10.76
C LYS A 30 10.31 11.47 -10.86
N SER A 31 9.70 11.82 -9.74
CA SER A 31 8.34 12.37 -9.67
C SER A 31 8.38 13.90 -9.59
N ASN A 32 7.35 14.54 -10.13
CA ASN A 32 7.12 15.95 -9.93
C ASN A 32 6.12 16.13 -8.78
N ARG A 33 6.56 16.76 -7.70
CA ARG A 33 5.75 16.97 -6.50
C ARG A 33 4.45 17.72 -6.77
N ASP A 34 4.53 18.84 -7.51
CA ASP A 34 3.35 19.67 -7.80
C ASP A 34 2.32 18.93 -8.65
N GLU A 35 2.79 18.13 -9.62
CA GLU A 35 1.91 17.28 -10.43
C GLU A 35 1.28 16.18 -9.61
N ALA A 36 2.02 15.57 -8.69
CA ALA A 36 1.48 14.55 -7.79
C ALA A 36 0.40 15.12 -6.86
N VAL A 37 0.61 16.31 -6.29
CA VAL A 37 -0.40 17.01 -5.48
C VAL A 37 -1.64 17.31 -6.32
N LYS A 38 -1.47 17.83 -7.55
CA LYS A 38 -2.60 18.11 -8.46
C LYS A 38 -3.36 16.83 -8.84
N ALA A 39 -2.64 15.73 -9.05
CA ALA A 39 -3.27 14.44 -9.39
C ALA A 39 -4.13 13.90 -8.24
N ILE A 40 -3.65 14.00 -6.98
CA ILE A 40 -4.43 13.59 -5.80
C ILE A 40 -5.69 14.47 -5.67
N LYS A 41 -5.56 15.79 -5.82
CA LYS A 41 -6.71 16.72 -5.77
C LYS A 41 -7.73 16.42 -6.86
N ALA A 42 -7.27 16.22 -8.10
CA ALA A 42 -8.16 15.86 -9.21
C ALA A 42 -8.86 14.52 -9.01
N ALA A 43 -8.18 13.54 -8.40
CA ALA A 43 -8.78 12.27 -8.03
C ALA A 43 -9.87 12.46 -6.96
N TYR A 44 -9.60 13.28 -5.94
CA TYR A 44 -10.57 13.62 -4.91
C TYR A 44 -11.81 14.32 -5.51
N ASP A 45 -11.61 15.32 -6.37
CA ASP A 45 -12.69 16.02 -7.07
C ASP A 45 -13.51 15.06 -7.96
N GLY A 46 -12.88 13.98 -8.45
CA GLY A 46 -13.54 12.88 -9.16
C GLY A 46 -14.23 11.85 -8.25
N GLY A 47 -14.23 12.06 -6.93
CA GLY A 47 -14.87 11.19 -5.93
C GLY A 47 -13.97 10.08 -5.37
N VAL A 48 -12.66 10.08 -5.66
CA VAL A 48 -11.69 9.16 -5.03
C VAL A 48 -11.29 9.74 -3.67
N THR A 49 -12.01 9.35 -2.62
CA THR A 49 -11.80 9.90 -1.27
C THR A 49 -10.77 9.14 -0.45
N SER A 50 -10.37 7.94 -0.89
CA SER A 50 -9.41 7.09 -0.17
C SER A 50 -8.04 7.18 -0.79
N ILE A 51 -7.01 7.36 0.05
CA ILE A 51 -5.61 7.51 -0.38
C ILE A 51 -4.76 6.49 0.38
N ASP A 52 -4.03 5.64 -0.37
CA ASP A 52 -3.08 4.68 0.17
C ASP A 52 -1.64 5.18 -0.01
N THR A 53 -0.90 5.21 1.08
CA THR A 53 0.50 5.63 1.15
C THR A 53 1.32 4.70 2.04
N ALA A 54 2.60 5.02 2.23
CA ALA A 54 3.49 4.36 3.19
C ALA A 54 4.73 5.21 3.48
N PRO A 55 5.35 5.10 4.68
CA PRO A 55 6.59 5.78 5.02
C PRO A 55 7.75 5.45 4.08
N ILE A 56 7.85 4.20 3.64
CA ILE A 56 8.93 3.76 2.74
C ILE A 56 8.85 4.39 1.34
N TYR A 57 7.69 4.91 0.92
CA TYR A 57 7.53 5.50 -0.41
C TYR A 57 8.23 6.85 -0.50
N GLY A 58 9.49 6.83 -0.95
CA GLY A 58 10.36 7.98 -1.01
C GLY A 58 10.78 8.50 0.37
N GLN A 59 10.93 7.59 1.36
CA GLN A 59 11.38 7.91 2.71
C GLN A 59 10.55 9.05 3.35
N GLY A 60 9.23 8.87 3.27
CA GLY A 60 8.23 9.79 3.81
C GLY A 60 7.77 10.88 2.83
N GLU A 61 8.35 10.97 1.63
CA GLU A 61 7.97 12.00 0.64
C GLU A 61 6.53 11.81 0.15
N SER A 62 6.11 10.57 -0.09
CA SER A 62 4.73 10.27 -0.49
C SER A 62 3.72 10.75 0.56
N GLU A 63 3.98 10.53 1.85
CA GLU A 63 3.09 11.01 2.92
C GLU A 63 3.07 12.53 3.01
N ARG A 64 4.20 13.23 2.79
CA ARG A 64 4.23 14.71 2.73
C ARG A 64 3.41 15.24 1.56
N ILE A 65 3.50 14.61 0.39
CA ILE A 65 2.70 14.95 -0.79
C ILE A 65 1.21 14.75 -0.52
N VAL A 66 0.83 13.63 0.09
CA VAL A 66 -0.56 13.36 0.50
C VAL A 66 -1.03 14.44 1.49
N GLY A 67 -0.27 14.72 2.54
CA GLY A 67 -0.59 15.76 3.52
C GLY A 67 -0.77 17.14 2.91
N GLU A 68 0.03 17.50 1.91
CA GLU A 68 -0.13 18.74 1.15
C GLU A 68 -1.40 18.73 0.29
N ALA A 69 -1.67 17.61 -0.37
CA ALA A 69 -2.83 17.49 -1.27
C ALA A 69 -4.16 17.59 -0.53
N ILE A 70 -4.26 17.00 0.67
CA ILE A 70 -5.49 17.01 1.48
C ILE A 70 -5.67 18.29 2.31
N ARG A 71 -4.69 19.17 2.31
CA ARG A 71 -4.79 20.44 3.06
C ARG A 71 -6.00 21.25 2.60
N GLY A 72 -6.89 21.56 3.54
CA GLY A 72 -8.12 22.29 3.27
C GLY A 72 -9.33 21.41 2.94
N ILE A 73 -9.15 20.10 2.81
CA ILE A 73 -10.25 19.14 2.77
C ILE A 73 -10.63 18.80 4.22
N PRO A 74 -11.93 18.81 4.60
CA PRO A 74 -12.36 18.32 5.90
C PRO A 74 -11.85 16.90 6.13
N ARG A 75 -11.20 16.65 7.27
CA ARG A 75 -10.47 15.40 7.52
C ARG A 75 -11.36 14.15 7.49
N ASP A 76 -12.62 14.28 7.86
CA ASP A 76 -13.64 13.23 7.81
C ASP A 76 -14.13 12.89 6.38
N GLN A 77 -13.79 13.70 5.41
CA GLN A 77 -14.14 13.48 3.99
C GLN A 77 -13.04 12.74 3.20
N VAL A 78 -11.91 12.44 3.83
CA VAL A 78 -10.82 11.69 3.21
C VAL A 78 -10.39 10.54 4.11
N GLN A 79 -10.17 9.36 3.52
CA GLN A 79 -9.69 8.18 4.23
C GLN A 79 -8.22 7.96 3.90
N ILE A 80 -7.38 7.92 4.92
CA ILE A 80 -5.94 7.75 4.82
C ILE A 80 -5.57 6.34 5.27
N LEU A 81 -5.00 5.59 4.35
CA LEU A 81 -4.43 4.28 4.59
C LEU A 81 -2.90 4.43 4.53
N THR A 82 -2.20 4.15 5.63
CA THR A 82 -0.73 4.10 5.61
C THR A 82 -0.22 2.85 6.29
N LYS A 83 1.10 2.69 6.32
CA LYS A 83 1.72 1.42 6.68
C LYS A 83 2.89 1.64 7.65
N PHE A 84 3.41 0.53 8.21
CA PHE A 84 4.59 0.49 9.05
C PHE A 84 5.41 -0.78 8.82
N GLY A 85 6.57 -0.86 9.45
CA GLY A 85 7.38 -2.08 9.47
C GLY A 85 8.31 -2.26 8.28
N MET A 86 8.47 -1.25 7.41
CA MET A 86 9.51 -1.21 6.38
C MET A 86 10.48 -0.09 6.68
N ARG A 87 11.64 -0.43 7.26
CA ARG A 87 12.59 0.54 7.80
C ARG A 87 13.81 0.71 6.89
N TRP A 88 14.22 1.96 6.71
CA TRP A 88 15.46 2.37 6.00
C TRP A 88 16.42 3.13 6.92
N ASP A 89 15.92 3.58 8.05
CA ASP A 89 16.59 4.44 9.02
C ASP A 89 16.97 3.71 10.32
N LEU A 90 16.63 2.41 10.42
CA LEU A 90 16.91 1.56 11.56
C LEU A 90 17.37 0.18 11.08
N PRO A 91 18.66 -0.19 11.23
CA PRO A 91 19.19 -1.48 10.80
C PRO A 91 18.85 -2.56 11.85
N GLN A 92 17.55 -2.87 11.98
CA GLN A 92 17.02 -3.83 12.94
C GLN A 92 15.92 -4.67 12.29
N GLY A 93 15.78 -5.92 12.71
CA GLY A 93 14.82 -6.86 12.17
C GLY A 93 15.38 -7.69 11.01
N GLU A 94 14.51 -8.15 10.13
CA GLU A 94 14.86 -8.95 8.96
C GLU A 94 15.35 -8.04 7.81
N PHE A 95 16.60 -8.26 7.34
CA PHE A 95 17.07 -7.57 6.14
C PHE A 95 16.21 -7.97 4.93
N ALA A 96 15.63 -6.99 4.23
CA ALA A 96 14.80 -7.24 3.06
C ALA A 96 15.58 -7.12 1.75
N PHE A 97 16.15 -5.94 1.49
CA PHE A 97 16.95 -5.71 0.27
C PHE A 97 17.73 -4.39 0.34
N LYS A 98 18.71 -4.27 -0.55
CA LYS A 98 19.44 -3.01 -0.80
C LYS A 98 18.70 -2.16 -1.82
N SER A 99 18.74 -0.85 -1.62
CA SER A 99 18.12 0.14 -2.52
C SER A 99 18.92 1.44 -2.53
N LYS A 100 18.37 2.44 -3.20
CA LYS A 100 18.84 3.83 -3.14
C LYS A 100 17.66 4.73 -2.78
N ASP A 101 17.92 5.82 -2.07
CA ASP A 101 16.94 6.87 -1.83
C ASP A 101 16.71 7.73 -3.10
N ASN A 102 15.86 8.76 -3.00
CA ASN A 102 15.58 9.66 -4.12
C ASN A 102 16.79 10.58 -4.50
N GLN A 103 17.86 10.57 -3.71
CA GLN A 103 19.12 11.28 -3.95
C GLN A 103 20.25 10.34 -4.40
N ASP A 104 19.93 9.09 -4.76
CA ASP A 104 20.87 8.03 -5.14
C ASP A 104 21.82 7.55 -4.03
N ASN A 105 21.58 7.90 -2.77
CA ASN A 105 22.34 7.36 -1.65
C ASN A 105 21.94 5.91 -1.39
N PRO A 106 22.92 5.00 -1.12
CA PRO A 106 22.61 3.62 -0.80
C PRO A 106 21.85 3.53 0.55
N ILE A 107 20.80 2.74 0.59
CA ILE A 107 20.01 2.43 1.78
C ILE A 107 19.75 0.94 1.87
N ASP A 108 19.77 0.42 3.08
CA ASP A 108 19.36 -0.95 3.36
C ASP A 108 17.95 -0.95 3.94
N ILE A 109 17.09 -1.82 3.44
CA ILE A 109 15.70 -1.94 3.86
C ILE A 109 15.55 -3.16 4.77
N TYR A 110 14.90 -2.94 5.91
CA TYR A 110 14.61 -3.97 6.91
C TYR A 110 13.11 -4.08 7.16
N LYS A 111 12.64 -5.29 7.47
CA LYS A 111 11.32 -5.52 8.04
C LYS A 111 11.46 -5.56 9.56
N TYR A 112 10.81 -4.63 10.24
CA TYR A 112 10.87 -4.56 11.69
C TYR A 112 9.60 -3.88 12.24
N ALA A 113 8.88 -4.60 13.08
CA ALA A 113 7.62 -4.18 13.67
C ALA A 113 7.59 -4.28 15.21
N GLY A 114 8.75 -4.08 15.86
CA GLY A 114 8.84 -3.97 17.32
C GLY A 114 8.03 -2.78 17.84
N LYS A 115 7.50 -2.91 19.04
CA LYS A 115 6.54 -1.97 19.66
C LYS A 115 6.93 -0.50 19.56
N GLU A 116 8.15 -0.17 19.96
CA GLU A 116 8.65 1.21 19.91
C GLU A 116 8.74 1.75 18.47
N SER A 117 9.12 0.89 17.51
CA SER A 117 9.18 1.23 16.10
C SER A 117 7.79 1.54 15.54
N VAL A 118 6.81 0.68 15.80
CA VAL A 118 5.42 0.85 15.34
C VAL A 118 4.83 2.18 15.82
N ILE A 119 5.01 2.49 17.12
CA ILE A 119 4.52 3.74 17.70
C ILE A 119 5.21 4.94 17.06
N LYS A 120 6.55 4.90 16.96
CA LYS A 120 7.33 5.98 16.35
C LYS A 120 6.94 6.20 14.88
N GLU A 121 6.78 5.14 14.09
CA GLU A 121 6.38 5.24 12.69
C GLU A 121 4.99 5.87 12.53
N CYS A 122 4.04 5.53 13.40
CA CYS A 122 2.72 6.15 13.41
C CYS A 122 2.80 7.65 13.66
N GLU A 123 3.53 8.07 14.70
CA GLU A 123 3.68 9.49 15.04
C GLU A 123 4.43 10.28 13.96
N ASP A 124 5.42 9.65 13.32
CA ASP A 124 6.13 10.23 12.19
C ASP A 124 5.21 10.38 10.96
N SER A 125 4.35 9.39 10.70
CA SER A 125 3.36 9.42 9.62
C SER A 125 2.31 10.51 9.85
N LEU A 126 1.77 10.63 11.07
CA LEU A 126 0.84 11.70 11.43
C LEU A 126 1.44 13.09 11.20
N ARG A 127 2.72 13.30 11.58
CA ARG A 127 3.43 14.57 11.34
C ARG A 127 3.63 14.85 9.86
N ARG A 128 4.00 13.85 9.04
CA ARG A 128 4.18 14.02 7.59
C ARG A 128 2.87 14.27 6.86
N LEU A 129 1.81 13.58 7.26
CA LEU A 129 0.46 13.73 6.72
C LEU A 129 -0.24 15.02 7.20
N GLY A 130 0.21 15.60 8.32
CA GLY A 130 -0.42 16.79 8.90
C GLY A 130 -1.84 16.53 9.43
N THR A 131 -2.06 15.36 10.05
CA THR A 131 -3.34 14.91 10.57
C THR A 131 -3.19 14.28 11.95
N ASP A 132 -4.28 14.22 12.71
CA ASP A 132 -4.28 13.69 14.07
C ASP A 132 -4.60 12.18 14.12
N TYR A 133 -5.14 11.61 13.06
CA TYR A 133 -5.45 10.19 13.00
C TYR A 133 -5.27 9.58 11.60
N ILE A 134 -5.07 8.26 11.57
CA ILE A 134 -5.00 7.39 10.40
C ILE A 134 -6.25 6.52 10.39
N ASP A 135 -6.91 6.41 9.23
CA ASP A 135 -8.13 5.59 9.11
C ASP A 135 -7.82 4.09 9.11
N LEU A 136 -6.76 3.67 8.39
CA LEU A 136 -6.31 2.28 8.36
C LEU A 136 -4.79 2.22 8.45
N TYR A 137 -4.28 1.60 9.52
CA TYR A 137 -2.84 1.42 9.75
C TYR A 137 -2.45 -0.03 9.57
N GLN A 138 -1.50 -0.30 8.67
CA GLN A 138 -1.24 -1.64 8.17
C GLN A 138 0.22 -2.03 8.34
N ILE A 139 0.51 -3.25 8.81
CA ILE A 139 1.86 -3.78 8.66
C ILE A 139 2.13 -4.04 7.17
N HIS A 140 3.22 -3.48 6.64
CA HIS A 140 3.49 -3.49 5.19
C HIS A 140 3.93 -4.86 4.66
N TRP A 141 4.72 -5.57 5.45
CA TRP A 141 5.17 -6.95 5.22
C TRP A 141 5.30 -7.67 6.56
N PRO A 142 5.08 -8.98 6.59
CA PRO A 142 5.36 -9.77 7.79
C PRO A 142 6.79 -9.55 8.28
N ASP A 143 6.96 -9.36 9.58
CA ASP A 143 8.25 -9.37 10.27
C ASP A 143 8.39 -10.65 11.07
N ALA A 144 9.35 -11.51 10.70
CA ALA A 144 9.61 -12.77 11.39
C ALA A 144 10.46 -12.60 12.67
N THR A 145 10.94 -11.40 12.96
CA THR A 145 11.88 -11.14 14.08
C THR A 145 11.19 -10.61 15.34
N THR A 146 9.95 -10.12 15.19
CA THR A 146 9.14 -9.60 16.31
C THR A 146 7.91 -10.51 16.54
N PRO A 147 7.61 -10.87 17.79
CA PRO A 147 6.36 -11.57 18.11
C PRO A 147 5.14 -10.76 17.68
N LEU A 148 4.15 -11.42 17.05
CA LEU A 148 2.91 -10.75 16.62
C LEU A 148 2.21 -10.02 17.78
N SER A 149 2.25 -10.60 19.00
CA SER A 149 1.66 -9.99 20.19
C SER A 149 2.28 -8.64 20.53
N GLU A 150 3.58 -8.48 20.36
CA GLU A 150 4.27 -7.21 20.60
C GLU A 150 3.87 -6.16 19.56
N THR A 151 3.85 -6.56 18.29
CA THR A 151 3.45 -5.69 17.18
C THR A 151 2.03 -5.18 17.36
N PHE A 152 1.09 -6.09 17.63
CA PHE A 152 -0.33 -5.72 17.70
C PHE A 152 -0.74 -5.06 19.02
N GLU A 153 -0.03 -5.32 20.12
CA GLU A 153 -0.16 -4.51 21.34
C GLU A 153 0.17 -3.02 21.07
N ALA A 154 1.18 -2.76 20.24
CA ALA A 154 1.50 -1.38 19.86
C ALA A 154 0.37 -0.74 19.02
N VAL A 155 -0.20 -1.48 18.07
CA VAL A 155 -1.31 -0.99 17.23
C VAL A 155 -2.57 -0.77 18.07
N GLU A 156 -2.91 -1.69 18.97
CA GLU A 156 -4.04 -1.54 19.90
C GLU A 156 -3.92 -0.28 20.76
N ARG A 157 -2.74 -0.03 21.31
CA ARG A 157 -2.46 1.20 22.04
C ARG A 157 -2.66 2.47 21.20
N LEU A 158 -2.30 2.44 19.91
CA LEU A 158 -2.52 3.56 19.01
C LEU A 158 -4.01 3.77 18.71
N ILE A 159 -4.80 2.70 18.66
CA ILE A 159 -6.26 2.76 18.52
C ILE A 159 -6.88 3.35 19.78
N GLU A 160 -6.48 2.90 20.97
CA GLU A 160 -6.94 3.44 22.25
C GLU A 160 -6.64 4.94 22.41
N GLN A 161 -5.52 5.40 21.84
CA GLN A 161 -5.13 6.81 21.80
C GLN A 161 -5.87 7.64 20.75
N GLY A 162 -6.71 7.01 19.91
CA GLY A 162 -7.41 7.67 18.81
C GLY A 162 -6.51 8.09 17.64
N LYS A 163 -5.25 7.66 17.62
CA LYS A 163 -4.30 7.93 16.52
C LYS A 163 -4.53 7.04 15.31
N VAL A 164 -5.12 5.88 15.50
CA VAL A 164 -5.48 4.90 14.48
C VAL A 164 -6.93 4.50 14.68
N ARG A 165 -7.71 4.42 13.60
CA ARG A 165 -9.11 3.95 13.70
C ARG A 165 -9.20 2.44 13.56
N TYR A 166 -8.53 1.87 12.56
CA TYR A 166 -8.59 0.45 12.24
C TYR A 166 -7.21 -0.12 11.93
N ALA A 167 -7.04 -1.39 12.28
CA ALA A 167 -5.84 -2.18 12.00
C ALA A 167 -6.03 -3.06 10.76
N GLY A 168 -4.99 -3.16 9.95
CA GLY A 168 -4.92 -4.08 8.81
C GLY A 168 -3.53 -4.67 8.64
N VAL A 169 -3.40 -5.56 7.69
CA VAL A 169 -2.13 -6.16 7.30
C VAL A 169 -1.94 -6.07 5.79
N CYS A 170 -0.71 -6.30 5.32
CA CYS A 170 -0.41 -6.48 3.91
C CYS A 170 0.43 -7.74 3.72
N ASN A 171 0.13 -8.49 2.64
CA ASN A 171 0.94 -9.63 2.21
C ASN A 171 1.01 -10.77 3.24
N TYR A 172 0.00 -10.93 4.08
CA TYR A 172 -0.12 -12.10 4.96
C TYR A 172 -0.66 -13.29 4.17
N ASP A 173 -0.24 -14.49 4.53
CA ASP A 173 -0.95 -15.71 4.15
C ASP A 173 -2.10 -15.99 5.13
N ALA A 174 -2.95 -16.96 4.80
CA ALA A 174 -4.13 -17.26 5.59
C ALA A 174 -3.79 -17.72 7.02
N ALA A 175 -2.70 -18.46 7.21
CA ALA A 175 -2.29 -18.96 8.52
C ALA A 175 -1.79 -17.80 9.41
N LEU A 176 -0.94 -16.93 8.88
CA LEU A 176 -0.43 -15.78 9.62
C LEU A 176 -1.54 -14.77 9.93
N LEU A 177 -2.48 -14.58 8.99
CA LEU A 177 -3.65 -13.72 9.21
C LEU A 177 -4.56 -14.29 10.30
N GLU A 178 -4.76 -15.61 10.33
CA GLU A 178 -5.51 -16.28 11.39
C GLU A 178 -4.86 -16.09 12.76
N ASP A 179 -3.55 -16.25 12.87
CA ASP A 179 -2.83 -16.05 14.13
C ASP A 179 -2.87 -14.59 14.59
N ALA A 180 -2.70 -13.66 13.69
CA ALA A 180 -2.78 -12.23 13.99
C ALA A 180 -4.19 -11.79 14.41
N ALA A 181 -5.24 -12.33 13.77
CA ALA A 181 -6.64 -12.02 14.09
C ALA A 181 -7.09 -12.53 15.48
N LYS A 182 -6.33 -13.40 16.13
CA LYS A 182 -6.57 -13.81 17.53
C LYS A 182 -6.11 -12.74 18.54
N LEU A 183 -5.26 -11.81 18.09
CA LEU A 183 -4.61 -10.82 18.95
C LEU A 183 -5.28 -9.43 18.86
N ILE A 184 -5.80 -9.07 17.70
CA ILE A 184 -6.44 -7.79 17.42
C ILE A 184 -7.51 -7.94 16.33
N ASP A 185 -8.51 -7.07 16.33
CA ASP A 185 -9.49 -7.03 15.24
C ASP A 185 -8.86 -6.43 13.96
N LEU A 186 -8.43 -7.32 13.05
CA LEU A 186 -7.93 -6.96 11.74
C LEU A 186 -9.09 -6.84 10.76
N VAL A 187 -9.22 -5.70 10.10
CA VAL A 187 -10.33 -5.44 9.17
C VAL A 187 -10.01 -5.77 7.72
N SER A 188 -8.73 -5.84 7.36
CA SER A 188 -8.32 -6.07 5.97
C SER A 188 -6.95 -6.71 5.83
N ASP A 189 -6.75 -7.40 4.68
CA ASP A 189 -5.43 -7.71 4.14
C ASP A 189 -5.27 -7.05 2.77
N GLN A 190 -4.17 -6.30 2.59
CA GLN A 190 -3.82 -5.67 1.33
C GLN A 190 -2.86 -6.57 0.54
N ILE A 191 -3.34 -7.12 -0.57
CA ILE A 191 -2.65 -8.18 -1.33
C ILE A 191 -2.45 -7.82 -2.82
N PRO A 192 -1.44 -8.41 -3.51
CA PRO A 192 -1.32 -8.25 -4.95
C PRO A 192 -2.43 -9.02 -5.66
N TYR A 193 -3.26 -8.32 -6.43
CA TYR A 193 -4.34 -8.98 -7.14
C TYR A 193 -4.70 -8.26 -8.43
N SER A 194 -4.73 -9.00 -9.53
CA SER A 194 -5.11 -8.48 -10.84
C SER A 194 -5.71 -9.57 -11.71
N MET A 195 -6.20 -9.21 -12.90
CA MET A 195 -6.75 -10.19 -13.87
C MET A 195 -5.73 -11.27 -14.27
N VAL A 196 -4.43 -10.98 -14.19
CA VAL A 196 -3.34 -11.90 -14.57
C VAL A 196 -2.54 -12.42 -13.38
N ASN A 197 -2.72 -11.85 -12.19
CA ASN A 197 -2.11 -12.29 -10.94
C ASN A 197 -3.18 -12.78 -9.97
N ARG A 198 -3.48 -14.07 -10.03
CA ARG A 198 -4.60 -14.73 -9.34
C ARG A 198 -4.15 -15.74 -8.27
N GLY A 199 -2.90 -15.66 -7.83
CA GLY A 199 -2.35 -16.59 -6.82
C GLY A 199 -3.15 -16.62 -5.52
N MET A 200 -3.72 -15.49 -5.13
CA MET A 200 -4.49 -15.30 -3.89
C MET A 200 -5.87 -15.98 -3.87
N ASP A 201 -6.38 -16.44 -5.04
CA ASP A 201 -7.67 -17.14 -5.13
C ASP A 201 -7.68 -18.49 -4.39
N ARG A 202 -6.52 -19.06 -4.08
CA ARG A 202 -6.41 -20.42 -3.55
C ARG A 202 -6.62 -20.50 -2.05
N ASP A 203 -6.19 -19.50 -1.31
CA ASP A 203 -6.13 -19.53 0.15
C ASP A 203 -6.61 -18.24 0.81
N ILE A 204 -5.95 -17.10 0.54
CA ILE A 204 -6.22 -15.86 1.28
C ILE A 204 -7.59 -15.26 0.98
N ILE A 205 -8.02 -15.22 -0.28
CA ILE A 205 -9.36 -14.70 -0.62
C ILE A 205 -10.46 -15.55 -0.02
N PRO A 206 -10.47 -16.90 -0.14
CA PRO A 206 -11.43 -17.75 0.56
C PRO A 206 -11.38 -17.59 2.08
N TYR A 207 -10.20 -17.39 2.68
CA TYR A 207 -10.06 -17.12 4.10
C TYR A 207 -10.75 -15.79 4.47
N CYS A 208 -10.46 -14.73 3.76
CA CYS A 208 -11.04 -13.40 4.00
C CYS A 208 -12.58 -13.44 3.90
N ILE A 209 -13.11 -14.12 2.88
CA ILE A 209 -14.57 -14.28 2.72
C ILE A 209 -15.19 -15.00 3.92
N ARG A 210 -14.60 -16.13 4.36
CA ARG A 210 -15.16 -16.91 5.49
C ARG A 210 -15.08 -16.20 6.83
N ASN A 211 -14.05 -15.33 7.00
CA ASN A 211 -13.79 -14.64 8.27
C ASN A 211 -14.16 -13.15 8.20
N GLU A 212 -14.94 -12.76 7.17
CA GLU A 212 -15.46 -11.40 7.00
C GLU A 212 -14.36 -10.34 7.09
N LYS A 213 -13.20 -10.58 6.46
CA LYS A 213 -12.11 -9.63 6.31
C LYS A 213 -12.17 -9.01 4.91
N SER A 214 -11.91 -7.72 4.82
CA SER A 214 -11.88 -7.03 3.53
C SER A 214 -10.55 -7.27 2.81
N VAL A 215 -10.61 -7.39 1.50
CA VAL A 215 -9.43 -7.46 0.63
C VAL A 215 -9.20 -6.11 -0.03
N ILE A 216 -8.01 -5.55 0.13
CA ILE A 216 -7.57 -4.36 -0.60
C ILE A 216 -6.58 -4.80 -1.66
N ALA A 217 -6.99 -4.74 -2.93
CA ALA A 217 -6.16 -5.18 -4.04
C ALA A 217 -5.13 -4.09 -4.43
N TYR A 218 -3.83 -4.41 -4.35
CA TYR A 218 -2.83 -3.52 -4.94
C TYR A 218 -2.34 -4.04 -6.30
N SER A 219 -1.82 -3.13 -7.13
CA SER A 219 -1.43 -3.39 -8.53
C SER A 219 -2.55 -4.01 -9.39
N PRO A 220 -3.82 -3.55 -9.32
CA PRO A 220 -4.92 -4.15 -10.09
C PRO A 220 -4.73 -4.04 -11.60
N LEU A 221 -3.94 -3.05 -12.07
CA LEU A 221 -3.53 -2.91 -13.48
C LEU A 221 -2.16 -3.55 -13.75
N GLU A 222 -1.64 -4.39 -12.86
CA GLU A 222 -0.32 -5.02 -12.94
C GLU A 222 0.77 -4.03 -13.37
N ARG A 223 0.92 -2.94 -12.59
CA ARG A 223 1.93 -1.89 -12.81
C ARG A 223 1.92 -1.31 -14.23
N GLY A 224 0.75 -1.24 -14.85
CA GLY A 224 0.53 -0.69 -16.19
C GLY A 224 0.46 -1.74 -17.32
N LEU A 225 0.74 -3.01 -17.07
CA LEU A 225 0.63 -4.07 -18.07
C LEU A 225 -0.79 -4.17 -18.66
N LEU A 226 -1.80 -4.12 -17.80
CA LEU A 226 -3.22 -4.24 -18.18
C LEU A 226 -3.82 -2.96 -18.78
N THR A 227 -3.04 -1.92 -19.02
CA THR A 227 -3.51 -0.71 -19.72
C THR A 227 -3.51 -0.85 -21.25
N GLY A 228 -2.86 -1.88 -21.80
CA GLY A 228 -2.65 -2.04 -23.24
C GLY A 228 -1.65 -1.06 -23.87
N LYS A 229 -1.08 -0.14 -23.08
CA LYS A 229 -0.12 0.86 -23.59
C LYS A 229 1.28 0.30 -23.85
N MET A 230 1.63 -0.82 -23.21
CA MET A 230 2.91 -1.46 -23.43
C MET A 230 2.86 -2.36 -24.67
N GLN A 231 3.89 -2.23 -25.50
CA GLN A 231 4.07 -3.07 -26.68
C GLN A 231 5.35 -3.91 -26.53
N PRO A 232 5.47 -5.07 -27.21
CA PRO A 232 6.72 -5.80 -27.28
C PRO A 232 7.89 -4.88 -27.69
N GLY A 233 9.04 -5.01 -27.05
CA GLY A 233 10.16 -4.09 -27.21
C GLY A 233 10.10 -2.82 -26.36
N TYR A 234 9.14 -2.70 -25.44
CA TYR A 234 9.06 -1.58 -24.49
C TYR A 234 10.38 -1.43 -23.70
N ARG A 235 10.87 -0.21 -23.61
CA ARG A 235 12.12 0.09 -22.89
C ARG A 235 11.82 0.71 -21.53
N PHE A 236 12.20 0.00 -20.49
CA PHE A 236 12.10 0.50 -19.12
C PHE A 236 13.26 1.47 -18.83
N ALA A 237 13.00 2.52 -18.06
CA ALA A 237 14.03 3.42 -17.57
C ALA A 237 15.03 2.67 -16.66
N GLU A 238 16.21 3.26 -16.48
CA GLU A 238 17.18 2.75 -15.51
C GLU A 238 16.58 2.82 -14.09
N GLY A 239 16.75 1.75 -13.31
CA GLY A 239 16.18 1.64 -11.95
C GLY A 239 14.69 1.27 -11.89
N ASP A 240 14.02 1.09 -13.03
CA ASP A 240 12.64 0.61 -13.06
C ASP A 240 12.59 -0.89 -12.74
N HIS A 241 12.01 -1.24 -11.61
CA HIS A 241 11.93 -2.60 -11.09
C HIS A 241 11.09 -3.56 -11.97
N ARG A 242 10.31 -3.05 -12.94
CA ARG A 242 9.52 -3.88 -13.84
C ARG A 242 10.38 -4.64 -14.85
N LYS A 243 11.58 -4.14 -15.15
CA LYS A 243 12.52 -4.71 -16.12
C LYS A 243 12.85 -6.18 -15.84
N GLU A 244 12.96 -6.56 -14.58
CA GLU A 244 13.33 -7.92 -14.15
C GLU A 244 12.11 -8.79 -13.80
N ASN A 245 10.91 -8.27 -13.93
CA ASN A 245 9.69 -8.99 -13.56
C ASN A 245 9.17 -9.82 -14.75
N PRO A 246 8.88 -11.12 -14.57
CA PRO A 246 8.43 -12.03 -15.64
C PRO A 246 7.15 -11.58 -16.37
N PHE A 247 6.31 -10.76 -15.75
CA PHE A 247 5.13 -10.22 -16.39
C PHE A 247 5.45 -9.25 -17.54
N PHE A 248 6.66 -8.69 -17.59
CA PHE A 248 7.04 -7.64 -18.55
C PHE A 248 8.01 -8.13 -19.63
N THR A 249 8.10 -9.44 -19.88
CA THR A 249 8.77 -9.96 -21.06
C THR A 249 7.94 -9.66 -22.32
N ASP A 250 8.59 -9.56 -23.48
CA ASP A 250 7.89 -9.31 -24.76
C ASP A 250 6.80 -10.35 -25.03
N GLU A 251 7.04 -11.62 -24.67
CA GLU A 251 6.04 -12.68 -24.80
C GLU A 251 4.84 -12.46 -23.88
N SER A 252 5.09 -12.10 -22.62
CA SER A 252 4.02 -11.80 -21.65
C SER A 252 3.21 -10.59 -22.08
N ILE A 253 3.86 -9.52 -22.55
CA ILE A 253 3.20 -8.31 -23.05
C ILE A 253 2.32 -8.67 -24.27
N LYS A 254 2.85 -9.41 -25.24
CA LYS A 254 2.08 -9.84 -26.42
C LYS A 254 0.85 -10.66 -26.05
N ARG A 255 1.02 -11.63 -25.15
CA ARG A 255 -0.07 -12.47 -24.66
C ARG A 255 -1.13 -11.67 -23.92
N THR A 256 -0.70 -10.73 -23.08
CA THR A 256 -1.62 -9.85 -22.34
C THR A 256 -2.39 -8.93 -23.27
N ASN A 257 -1.74 -8.32 -24.26
CA ASN A 257 -2.43 -7.47 -25.24
C ASN A 257 -3.47 -8.25 -26.03
N ALA A 258 -3.16 -9.46 -26.49
CA ALA A 258 -4.12 -10.34 -27.16
C ALA A 258 -5.31 -10.75 -26.25
N PHE A 259 -5.10 -10.82 -24.94
CA PHE A 259 -6.17 -11.00 -23.96
C PHE A 259 -7.03 -9.74 -23.82
N LEU A 260 -6.41 -8.57 -23.71
CA LEU A 260 -7.12 -7.29 -23.59
C LEU A 260 -7.98 -6.98 -24.82
N GLU A 261 -7.52 -7.33 -26.03
CA GLU A 261 -8.31 -7.21 -27.26
C GLU A 261 -9.64 -7.98 -27.19
N LYS A 262 -9.65 -9.13 -26.52
CA LYS A 262 -10.88 -9.93 -26.34
C LYS A 262 -11.85 -9.34 -25.31
N LEU A 263 -11.38 -8.43 -24.45
CA LEU A 263 -12.21 -7.76 -23.45
C LEU A 263 -12.81 -6.45 -23.95
N GLN A 264 -12.33 -5.88 -25.06
CA GLN A 264 -12.82 -4.61 -25.60
C GLN A 264 -14.33 -4.57 -25.91
N PRO A 265 -15.00 -5.67 -26.26
CA PRO A 265 -16.45 -5.66 -26.47
C PRO A 265 -17.29 -5.62 -25.18
N LEU A 266 -16.67 -5.77 -23.99
CA LEU A 266 -17.33 -5.74 -22.67
C LEU A 266 -17.32 -4.34 -22.06
#